data_b0ca61c7534bde69884d258eda7ea953
#
_entry.id   b0ca61c7534bde69884d258eda7ea953
#
_cell.length_a   1.000
_cell.length_b   1.000
_cell.length_c   1.000
_cell.angle_alpha   90.00
_cell.angle_beta   90.00
_cell.angle_gamma   90.00
#
_symmetry.space_group_name_H-M   'P 1'
#
loop_
_entity.id
_entity.type
_entity.pdbx_description
1 polymer ?
#
loop_
_entity_poly.entity_id
_entity_poly.type
_entity_poly.pdbx_seq_one_letter_code
_entity_poly.pdbx_strand_id
1 'polypeptide(L)'
;MFKDLRSLFVATALLIMSAAAASAQDSAQDYPQWRGRNRDGAASGFTEPKAWPEKLTRRWKVEVGEGYATPIVVGKTVYAFTRRDGAETMTALDAATGKLIWRTEYPAPYKVIDAAAAHGAGPKATPLFHGGNLYTVGVSGAVSAFNAATGKLLWQKPAPAEHPVFGMAASPIGDKDLVILHPGSYGPLTAYDANTGAVRWAADGNGAYASPIIVELGGVRQIVTMTQKNVISVAVADGAPLWERPWKSAGTDSAITPIVYGETIIVASQRMPVTALKPTRRDGKWVVEVVWENKDVSLFMSNPALIGDTLFGLSEKSSGQFFGIDAKTGKTLWLGQPREASNTAVVKAGDLLFMLNDDAELIVSRGSQTGFEPVKRYTVADSATWAQPAISGNRVFVKDVTSLALWTLK
;
A
#
# COMPACT_ATOMS: atom_id res chain seq x y z
N MET A 1 62.16 34.19 39.24
CA MET A 1 61.75 34.92 38.06
C MET A 1 61.00 33.93 37.19
N PHE A 2 59.73 33.72 37.59
CA PHE A 2 58.75 32.77 36.91
C PHE A 2 57.74 33.64 36.22
N LYS A 3 57.66 33.52 34.91
CA LYS A 3 56.50 34.03 34.14
C LYS A 3 56.20 33.12 32.98
N ASP A 4 54.91 32.73 32.96
CA ASP A 4 54.11 32.41 31.80
C ASP A 4 54.36 31.12 31.01
N LEU A 5 53.77 30.04 31.57
CA LEU A 5 53.41 28.86 30.81
C LEU A 5 51.91 28.56 31.06
N ARG A 6 51.02 29.48 30.61
CA ARG A 6 49.57 29.30 30.62
C ARG A 6 48.99 29.96 29.38
N SER A 7 49.07 29.29 28.23
CA SER A 7 48.20 29.59 27.08
C SER A 7 48.57 28.73 25.87
N LEU A 8 48.38 27.43 25.99
CA LEU A 8 48.40 26.54 24.79
C LEU A 8 47.58 25.25 25.02
N PHE A 9 46.42 25.38 25.65
CA PHE A 9 45.48 24.25 25.82
C PHE A 9 44.02 24.68 25.65
N VAL A 10 43.68 25.51 24.67
CA VAL A 10 42.32 25.83 24.29
C VAL A 10 42.26 26.04 22.78
N ALA A 11 42.42 25.03 21.98
CA ALA A 11 42.07 25.07 20.55
C ALA A 11 42.09 23.69 19.88
N THR A 12 41.73 22.60 20.57
CA THR A 12 41.59 21.30 19.88
C THR A 12 40.36 20.48 20.37
N ALA A 13 39.31 21.17 20.75
CA ALA A 13 38.10 20.52 21.25
C ALA A 13 36.83 21.06 20.60
N LEU A 14 36.81 21.25 19.27
CA LEU A 14 35.60 21.63 18.56
C LEU A 14 35.68 21.24 17.08
N LEU A 15 35.74 19.96 16.79
CA LEU A 15 35.47 19.41 15.43
C LEU A 15 35.18 17.90 15.51
N ILE A 16 34.39 17.49 16.50
CA ILE A 16 33.57 16.28 16.40
C ILE A 16 32.15 16.77 16.22
N MET A 17 31.90 17.44 15.10
CA MET A 17 30.52 17.58 14.59
C MET A 17 30.09 16.24 14.08
N SER A 18 29.28 15.59 14.92
CA SER A 18 28.30 14.59 14.63
C SER A 18 27.86 14.67 13.18
N ALA A 19 28.28 13.71 12.37
CA ALA A 19 27.47 13.23 11.28
C ALA A 19 26.25 12.56 11.92
N ALA A 20 25.31 13.37 12.43
CA ALA A 20 23.95 12.95 12.65
C ALA A 20 23.48 12.48 11.28
N ALA A 21 23.35 11.16 11.10
CA ALA A 21 22.62 10.61 10.02
C ALA A 21 21.29 11.37 10.01
N ALA A 22 21.09 12.20 8.98
CA ALA A 22 19.78 12.79 8.72
C ALA A 22 18.88 11.59 8.47
N SER A 23 18.18 11.14 9.52
CA SER A 23 17.04 10.24 9.37
C SER A 23 16.17 10.94 8.34
N ALA A 24 15.89 10.28 7.23
CA ALA A 24 14.97 10.78 6.22
C ALA A 24 13.66 11.07 6.97
N GLN A 25 13.48 12.33 7.35
CA GLN A 25 12.30 12.77 8.08
C GLN A 25 11.17 12.69 7.06
N ASP A 26 10.17 11.86 7.35
CA ASP A 26 8.98 11.74 6.53
C ASP A 26 8.45 13.12 6.18
N SER A 27 8.50 13.50 4.92
CA SER A 27 7.94 14.77 4.48
C SER A 27 6.42 14.66 4.40
N ALA A 28 5.72 15.80 4.51
CA ALA A 28 4.26 15.83 4.34
C ALA A 28 3.78 15.34 2.96
N GLN A 29 4.70 15.13 2.02
CA GLN A 29 4.40 14.66 0.66
C GLN A 29 4.77 13.19 0.43
N ASP A 30 5.26 12.47 1.45
CA ASP A 30 5.68 11.08 1.27
C ASP A 30 4.51 10.13 1.02
N TYR A 31 4.79 9.11 0.21
CA TYR A 31 3.91 7.96 -0.06
C TYR A 31 4.63 6.67 0.35
N PRO A 32 4.77 6.39 1.67
CA PRO A 32 5.78 5.47 2.20
C PRO A 32 5.38 4.00 2.21
N GLN A 33 4.13 3.68 1.88
CA GLN A 33 3.57 2.33 1.94
C GLN A 33 2.34 2.17 1.06
N TRP A 34 1.79 0.95 1.04
CA TRP A 34 0.53 0.62 0.39
C TRP A 34 -0.58 1.61 0.77
N ARG A 35 -1.24 2.19 -0.23
CA ARG A 35 -2.35 3.14 -0.09
C ARG A 35 -1.97 4.43 0.65
N GLY A 36 -0.70 4.84 0.60
CA GLY A 36 -0.23 6.09 1.19
C GLY A 36 0.02 6.02 2.70
N ARG A 37 0.29 7.16 3.30
CA ARG A 37 0.74 7.29 4.69
C ARG A 37 -0.17 6.60 5.70
N ASN A 38 -1.48 6.75 5.54
CA ASN A 38 -2.49 6.23 6.47
C ASN A 38 -3.18 4.96 5.97
N ARG A 39 -2.73 4.37 4.86
CA ARG A 39 -3.37 3.22 4.19
C ARG A 39 -4.83 3.47 3.77
N ASP A 40 -5.23 4.71 3.62
CA ASP A 40 -6.59 5.14 3.29
C ASP A 40 -6.78 5.56 1.82
N GLY A 41 -5.75 5.35 1.00
CA GLY A 41 -5.74 5.71 -0.42
C GLY A 41 -5.53 7.21 -0.66
N ALA A 42 -5.04 7.97 0.33
CA ALA A 42 -4.83 9.40 0.17
C ALA A 42 -3.45 9.72 -0.38
N ALA A 43 -3.41 10.63 -1.37
CA ALA A 43 -2.22 11.35 -1.77
C ALA A 43 -1.87 12.40 -0.71
N SER A 44 -0.58 12.71 -0.59
CA SER A 44 -0.08 13.68 0.37
C SER A 44 0.41 14.94 -0.35
N GLY A 45 0.02 16.13 0.17
CA GLY A 45 0.53 17.41 -0.31
C GLY A 45 0.13 17.79 -1.74
N PHE A 46 -0.93 17.18 -2.28
CA PHE A 46 -1.46 17.52 -3.60
C PHE A 46 -2.13 18.90 -3.59
N THR A 47 -1.92 19.64 -4.66
CA THR A 47 -2.61 20.91 -4.91
C THR A 47 -3.25 20.87 -6.29
N GLU A 48 -4.55 21.06 -6.36
CA GLU A 48 -5.27 21.08 -7.64
C GLU A 48 -4.76 22.23 -8.51
N PRO A 49 -4.44 21.97 -9.79
CA PRO A 49 -4.03 23.02 -10.71
C PRO A 49 -5.21 23.95 -11.02
N LYS A 50 -4.93 25.24 -11.27
CA LYS A 50 -5.96 26.22 -11.68
C LYS A 50 -6.67 25.81 -12.98
N ALA A 51 -5.95 25.14 -13.87
CA ALA A 51 -6.47 24.56 -15.10
C ALA A 51 -5.80 23.21 -15.33
N TRP A 52 -6.58 22.20 -15.66
CA TRP A 52 -6.08 20.88 -15.99
C TRP A 52 -5.43 20.91 -17.37
N PRO A 53 -4.16 20.46 -17.51
CA PRO A 53 -3.51 20.44 -18.82
C PRO A 53 -4.19 19.44 -19.76
N GLU A 54 -4.07 19.67 -21.06
CA GLU A 54 -4.57 18.71 -22.05
C GLU A 54 -3.77 17.40 -22.06
N LYS A 55 -2.47 17.48 -21.70
CA LYS A 55 -1.57 16.34 -21.56
C LYS A 55 -0.71 16.51 -20.32
N LEU A 56 -0.45 15.42 -19.62
CA LEU A 56 0.54 15.40 -18.57
C LEU A 56 1.96 15.47 -19.16
N THR A 57 2.90 16.07 -18.43
CA THR A 57 4.30 16.08 -18.82
C THR A 57 5.02 14.89 -18.20
N ARG A 58 5.52 13.96 -19.05
CA ARG A 58 6.41 12.88 -18.59
C ARG A 58 7.81 13.43 -18.38
N ARG A 59 8.26 13.47 -17.12
CA ARG A 59 9.58 13.99 -16.75
C ARG A 59 10.68 12.98 -17.03
N TRP A 60 10.42 11.71 -16.74
CA TRP A 60 11.30 10.59 -17.02
C TRP A 60 10.52 9.27 -17.07
N LYS A 61 11.12 8.27 -17.71
CA LYS A 61 10.70 6.87 -17.72
C LYS A 61 11.95 6.00 -17.62
N VAL A 62 11.96 5.02 -16.70
CA VAL A 62 13.09 4.12 -16.42
C VAL A 62 12.62 2.68 -16.37
N GLU A 63 13.37 1.80 -17.02
CA GLU A 63 13.17 0.36 -16.96
C GLU A 63 13.63 -0.15 -15.59
N VAL A 64 12.69 -0.69 -14.79
CA VAL A 64 12.95 -1.18 -13.44
C VAL A 64 12.74 -2.68 -13.28
N GLY A 65 12.06 -3.34 -14.22
CA GLY A 65 11.74 -4.77 -14.21
C GLY A 65 10.25 -5.04 -13.95
N GLU A 66 9.87 -6.31 -14.00
CA GLU A 66 8.49 -6.78 -13.90
C GLU A 66 7.91 -6.64 -12.49
N GLY A 67 6.58 -6.51 -12.40
CA GLY A 67 5.83 -6.53 -11.15
C GLY A 67 4.90 -5.35 -11.01
N TYR A 68 3.96 -5.50 -10.07
CA TYR A 68 2.89 -4.55 -9.83
C TYR A 68 2.86 -4.02 -8.39
N ALA A 69 3.97 -4.15 -7.67
CA ALA A 69 4.16 -3.46 -6.40
C ALA A 69 4.08 -1.93 -6.64
N THR A 70 3.28 -1.24 -5.86
CA THR A 70 3.20 0.22 -5.90
C THR A 70 4.57 0.83 -5.62
N PRO A 71 5.08 1.77 -6.42
CA PRO A 71 6.28 2.52 -6.06
C PRO A 71 6.01 3.35 -4.80
N ILE A 72 6.97 3.43 -3.89
CA ILE A 72 6.86 4.30 -2.72
C ILE A 72 7.80 5.48 -2.84
N VAL A 73 7.39 6.62 -2.29
CA VAL A 73 8.13 7.89 -2.39
C VAL A 73 8.42 8.40 -1.00
N VAL A 74 9.70 8.62 -0.69
CA VAL A 74 10.14 9.16 0.60
C VAL A 74 11.18 10.27 0.34
N GLY A 75 10.85 11.48 0.70
CA GLY A 75 11.70 12.65 0.46
C GLY A 75 12.00 12.85 -1.02
N LYS A 76 13.27 12.67 -1.39
CA LYS A 76 13.79 12.82 -2.76
C LYS A 76 13.97 11.47 -3.48
N THR A 77 13.57 10.37 -2.87
CA THR A 77 13.79 9.03 -3.41
C THR A 77 12.47 8.34 -3.74
N VAL A 78 12.40 7.71 -4.90
CA VAL A 78 11.35 6.75 -5.25
C VAL A 78 11.95 5.35 -5.25
N TYR A 79 11.25 4.42 -4.62
CA TYR A 79 11.66 3.02 -4.51
C TYR A 79 10.72 2.14 -5.32
N ALA A 80 11.29 1.24 -6.10
CA ALA A 80 10.56 0.24 -6.88
C ALA A 80 10.99 -1.17 -6.49
N PHE A 81 10.03 -2.02 -6.17
CA PHE A 81 10.26 -3.44 -5.92
C PHE A 81 9.76 -4.24 -7.11
N THR A 82 10.65 -4.93 -7.78
CA THR A 82 10.42 -5.54 -9.09
C THR A 82 11.14 -6.87 -9.23
N ARG A 83 11.02 -7.51 -10.39
CA ARG A 83 11.75 -8.73 -10.77
C ARG A 83 12.55 -8.48 -12.04
N ARG A 84 13.80 -8.95 -12.04
CA ARG A 84 14.71 -8.92 -13.19
C ARG A 84 15.49 -10.24 -13.23
N ASP A 85 15.58 -10.86 -14.39
CA ASP A 85 16.43 -12.04 -14.62
C ASP A 85 16.32 -13.15 -13.54
N GLY A 86 15.10 -13.39 -13.05
CA GLY A 86 14.85 -14.39 -12.01
C GLY A 86 15.10 -13.93 -10.57
N ALA A 87 15.58 -12.70 -10.35
CA ALA A 87 15.82 -12.11 -9.04
C ALA A 87 14.76 -11.07 -8.67
N GLU A 88 14.38 -10.98 -7.42
CA GLU A 88 13.66 -9.82 -6.89
C GLU A 88 14.64 -8.70 -6.62
N THR A 89 14.23 -7.51 -7.03
CA THR A 89 15.11 -6.34 -7.11
C THR A 89 14.48 -5.16 -6.39
N MET A 90 15.17 -4.61 -5.40
CA MET A 90 14.82 -3.34 -4.79
C MET A 90 15.67 -2.23 -5.40
N THR A 91 15.05 -1.21 -5.99
CA THR A 91 15.72 -0.13 -6.70
C THR A 91 15.35 1.21 -6.09
N ALA A 92 16.32 2.05 -5.77
CA ALA A 92 16.14 3.44 -5.37
C ALA A 92 16.56 4.37 -6.51
N LEU A 93 15.68 5.28 -6.88
CA LEU A 93 15.89 6.28 -7.92
C LEU A 93 15.72 7.69 -7.32
N ASP A 94 16.47 8.66 -7.81
CA ASP A 94 16.17 10.07 -7.56
C ASP A 94 14.78 10.42 -8.11
N ALA A 95 13.88 10.86 -7.27
CA ALA A 95 12.47 11.06 -7.62
C ALA A 95 12.27 12.17 -8.67
N ALA A 96 13.18 13.13 -8.80
CA ALA A 96 13.08 14.22 -9.77
C ALA A 96 13.61 13.84 -11.15
N THR A 97 14.66 13.01 -11.21
CA THR A 97 15.43 12.74 -12.42
C THR A 97 15.33 11.30 -12.93
N GLY A 98 14.87 10.36 -12.10
CA GLY A 98 14.87 8.92 -12.40
C GLY A 98 16.27 8.29 -12.38
N LYS A 99 17.30 9.00 -11.98
CA LYS A 99 18.66 8.46 -11.90
C LYS A 99 18.77 7.41 -10.79
N LEU A 100 19.48 6.31 -11.10
CA LEU A 100 19.76 5.25 -10.14
C LEU A 100 20.62 5.77 -8.99
N ILE A 101 20.15 5.54 -7.76
CA ILE A 101 20.92 5.78 -6.53
C ILE A 101 21.58 4.47 -6.10
N TRP A 102 20.79 3.42 -5.91
CA TRP A 102 21.26 2.07 -5.63
C TRP A 102 20.27 1.01 -6.11
N ARG A 103 20.76 -0.22 -6.25
CA ARG A 103 19.97 -1.42 -6.55
C ARG A 103 20.50 -2.59 -5.78
N THR A 104 19.61 -3.37 -5.20
CA THR A 104 19.95 -4.63 -4.51
C THR A 104 19.00 -5.71 -4.99
N GLU A 105 19.53 -6.88 -5.27
CA GLU A 105 18.77 -8.01 -5.80
C GLU A 105 19.13 -9.30 -5.05
N TYR A 106 18.21 -10.25 -5.06
CA TYR A 106 18.39 -11.58 -4.51
C TYR A 106 17.62 -12.62 -5.35
N PRO A 107 18.15 -13.86 -5.47
CA PRO A 107 17.47 -14.93 -6.16
C PRO A 107 16.08 -15.19 -5.55
N ALA A 108 15.05 -15.23 -6.37
CA ALA A 108 13.67 -15.45 -5.95
C ALA A 108 12.96 -16.42 -6.92
N PRO A 109 13.27 -17.71 -6.86
CA PRO A 109 12.65 -18.70 -7.75
C PRO A 109 11.13 -18.69 -7.53
N TYR A 110 10.38 -18.52 -8.61
CA TYR A 110 8.92 -18.53 -8.61
C TYR A 110 8.41 -18.97 -9.97
N LYS A 111 7.47 -19.91 -9.99
CA LYS A 111 6.81 -20.38 -11.20
C LYS A 111 5.39 -19.84 -11.23
N VAL A 112 5.11 -18.99 -12.21
CA VAL A 112 3.76 -18.49 -12.47
C VAL A 112 2.88 -19.62 -12.97
N ILE A 113 1.68 -19.73 -12.47
CA ILE A 113 0.65 -20.63 -13.00
C ILE A 113 -0.03 -20.00 -14.23
N ASP A 114 -0.61 -20.80 -15.12
CA ASP A 114 -1.24 -20.32 -16.35
C ASP A 114 -2.32 -19.26 -16.09
N ALA A 115 -3.13 -19.44 -15.04
CA ALA A 115 -4.18 -18.49 -14.66
C ALA A 115 -3.64 -17.13 -14.22
N ALA A 116 -2.36 -17.00 -13.87
CA ALA A 116 -1.69 -15.76 -13.47
C ALA A 116 -0.66 -15.28 -14.52
N ALA A 117 -0.54 -15.94 -15.66
CA ALA A 117 0.48 -15.65 -16.67
C ALA A 117 0.47 -14.19 -17.14
N ALA A 118 -0.70 -13.59 -17.29
CA ALA A 118 -0.85 -12.19 -17.69
C ALA A 118 -0.28 -11.20 -16.65
N HIS A 119 -0.13 -11.62 -15.40
CA HIS A 119 0.44 -10.79 -14.33
C HIS A 119 1.94 -11.01 -14.10
N GLY A 120 2.55 -11.98 -14.78
CA GLY A 120 3.98 -12.29 -14.65
C GLY A 120 4.40 -12.75 -13.25
N ALA A 121 5.72 -12.90 -13.08
CA ALA A 121 6.35 -13.39 -11.85
C ALA A 121 6.87 -12.29 -10.92
N GLY A 122 6.61 -11.02 -11.22
CA GLY A 122 7.08 -9.91 -10.41
C GLY A 122 6.30 -9.73 -9.11
N PRO A 123 6.89 -9.07 -8.12
CA PRO A 123 6.25 -8.81 -6.83
C PRO A 123 5.01 -7.93 -6.98
N LYS A 124 4.03 -8.18 -6.11
CA LYS A 124 2.73 -7.49 -6.06
C LYS A 124 2.55 -6.70 -4.76
N ALA A 125 3.11 -7.19 -3.66
CA ALA A 125 3.07 -6.52 -2.37
C ALA A 125 3.90 -5.24 -2.42
N THR A 126 3.28 -4.12 -2.01
CA THR A 126 3.95 -2.81 -1.93
C THR A 126 4.94 -2.80 -0.78
N PRO A 127 6.18 -2.32 -0.98
CA PRO A 127 7.14 -2.11 0.10
C PRO A 127 6.61 -1.18 1.18
N LEU A 128 7.14 -1.34 2.38
CA LEU A 128 6.94 -0.43 3.50
C LEU A 128 8.25 0.32 3.77
N PHE A 129 8.22 1.64 3.83
CA PHE A 129 9.28 2.43 4.47
C PHE A 129 8.90 2.68 5.93
N HIS A 130 9.77 2.27 6.85
CA HIS A 130 9.54 2.44 8.27
C HIS A 130 10.87 2.50 9.02
N GLY A 131 11.04 3.50 9.91
CA GLY A 131 12.25 3.64 10.74
C GLY A 131 13.57 3.75 9.95
N GLY A 132 13.55 4.35 8.75
CA GLY A 132 14.73 4.47 7.88
C GLY A 132 15.08 3.21 7.07
N ASN A 133 14.25 2.18 7.15
CA ASN A 133 14.43 0.92 6.44
C ASN A 133 13.25 0.63 5.50
N LEU A 134 13.49 -0.26 4.54
CA LEU A 134 12.50 -0.77 3.61
C LEU A 134 12.21 -2.23 3.94
N TYR A 135 10.94 -2.59 3.94
CA TYR A 135 10.50 -3.97 4.17
C TYR A 135 9.67 -4.44 2.99
N THR A 136 9.99 -5.63 2.49
CA THR A 136 9.34 -6.22 1.32
C THR A 136 8.81 -7.61 1.62
N VAL A 137 7.75 -7.97 0.91
CA VAL A 137 7.28 -9.36 0.81
C VAL A 137 7.38 -9.76 -0.65
N GLY A 138 8.25 -10.70 -0.95
CA GLY A 138 8.47 -11.21 -2.30
C GLY A 138 7.27 -12.00 -2.82
N VAL A 139 7.21 -12.21 -4.14
CA VAL A 139 6.10 -12.94 -4.79
C VAL A 139 5.94 -14.35 -4.23
N SER A 140 7.04 -15.00 -3.86
CA SER A 140 7.08 -16.33 -3.23
C SER A 140 6.93 -16.30 -1.70
N GLY A 141 6.88 -15.12 -1.07
CA GLY A 141 6.72 -14.94 0.36
C GLY A 141 8.02 -14.74 1.14
N ALA A 142 9.16 -14.52 0.48
CA ALA A 142 10.39 -14.08 1.15
C ALA A 142 10.15 -12.70 1.79
N VAL A 143 10.57 -12.52 3.04
CA VAL A 143 10.46 -11.24 3.76
C VAL A 143 11.85 -10.66 3.92
N SER A 144 12.07 -9.43 3.45
CA SER A 144 13.39 -8.80 3.45
C SER A 144 13.35 -7.40 4.04
N ALA A 145 14.42 -7.02 4.73
CA ALA A 145 14.64 -5.66 5.20
C ALA A 145 15.92 -5.09 4.60
N PHE A 146 15.85 -3.84 4.13
CA PHE A 146 16.98 -3.13 3.55
C PHE A 146 17.14 -1.77 4.23
N ASN A 147 18.37 -1.32 4.40
CA ASN A 147 18.62 0.07 4.74
C ASN A 147 18.20 0.96 3.55
N ALA A 148 17.29 1.89 3.77
CA ALA A 148 16.70 2.69 2.70
C ALA A 148 17.72 3.63 2.01
N ALA A 149 18.73 4.12 2.73
CA ALA A 149 19.70 5.03 2.18
C ALA A 149 20.76 4.32 1.31
N THR A 150 21.12 3.09 1.65
CA THR A 150 22.26 2.37 1.03
C THR A 150 21.87 1.14 0.22
N GLY A 151 20.65 0.64 0.37
CA GLY A 151 20.19 -0.62 -0.21
C GLY A 151 20.79 -1.88 0.44
N LYS A 152 21.59 -1.74 1.50
CA LYS A 152 22.17 -2.90 2.20
C LYS A 152 21.06 -3.78 2.76
N LEU A 153 21.08 -5.09 2.41
CA LEU A 153 20.23 -6.09 3.03
C LEU A 153 20.59 -6.22 4.51
N LEU A 154 19.65 -6.02 5.40
CA LEU A 154 19.82 -6.09 6.84
C LEU A 154 19.51 -7.48 7.37
N TRP A 155 18.34 -8.01 6.98
CA TRP A 155 17.93 -9.37 7.28
C TRP A 155 16.94 -9.87 6.22
N GLN A 156 16.84 -11.19 6.12
CA GLN A 156 15.90 -11.84 5.22
C GLN A 156 15.35 -13.12 5.84
N LYS A 157 14.06 -13.37 5.68
CA LYS A 157 13.42 -14.66 5.92
C LYS A 157 13.20 -15.32 4.57
N PRO A 158 13.62 -16.57 4.40
CA PRO A 158 13.44 -17.27 3.13
C PRO A 158 11.95 -17.44 2.82
N ALA A 159 11.65 -17.56 1.53
CA ALA A 159 10.33 -17.98 1.09
C ALA A 159 9.99 -19.36 1.69
N PRO A 160 8.73 -19.59 2.11
CA PRO A 160 8.29 -20.93 2.51
C PRO A 160 8.32 -21.89 1.31
N ALA A 161 8.31 -23.19 1.60
CA ALA A 161 8.27 -24.22 0.57
C ALA A 161 7.00 -24.13 -0.30
N GLU A 162 5.90 -23.71 0.30
CA GLU A 162 4.63 -23.44 -0.37
C GLU A 162 4.39 -21.94 -0.46
N HIS A 163 3.95 -21.47 -1.60
CA HIS A 163 3.60 -20.07 -1.84
C HIS A 163 2.15 -19.96 -2.36
N PRO A 164 1.48 -18.80 -2.18
CA PRO A 164 0.13 -18.61 -2.71
C PRO A 164 0.08 -18.83 -4.21
N VAL A 165 -1.00 -19.43 -4.68
CA VAL A 165 -1.23 -19.76 -6.10
C VAL A 165 -0.99 -18.55 -7.02
N PHE A 166 -1.43 -17.37 -6.59
CA PHE A 166 -1.26 -16.12 -7.34
C PHE A 166 -0.08 -15.26 -6.84
N GLY A 167 0.79 -15.81 -5.98
CA GLY A 167 1.87 -15.07 -5.33
C GLY A 167 1.40 -14.16 -4.19
N MET A 168 2.33 -13.66 -3.39
CA MET A 168 2.03 -12.74 -2.29
C MET A 168 1.63 -11.37 -2.81
N ALA A 169 0.50 -10.82 -2.28
CA ALA A 169 0.02 -9.48 -2.61
C ALA A 169 -0.24 -8.61 -1.37
N ALA A 170 -0.43 -9.22 -0.19
CA ALA A 170 -0.62 -8.48 1.06
C ALA A 170 0.64 -7.69 1.42
N SER A 171 0.50 -6.37 1.59
CA SER A 171 1.60 -5.45 1.86
C SER A 171 1.85 -5.31 3.36
N PRO A 172 3.11 -5.25 3.83
CA PRO A 172 3.47 -5.12 5.24
C PRO A 172 3.02 -3.77 5.81
N ILE A 173 2.82 -3.71 7.14
CA ILE A 173 2.56 -2.48 7.90
C ILE A 173 3.54 -2.37 9.07
N GLY A 174 3.93 -1.15 9.43
CA GLY A 174 4.84 -0.88 10.55
C GLY A 174 4.13 -0.25 11.74
N ASP A 175 4.56 -0.62 12.95
CA ASP A 175 4.21 0.06 14.19
C ASP A 175 5.38 0.02 15.17
N LYS A 176 5.91 1.18 15.57
CA LYS A 176 7.08 1.27 16.46
C LYS A 176 8.26 0.42 15.98
N ASP A 177 8.62 -0.61 16.72
CA ASP A 177 9.68 -1.58 16.40
C ASP A 177 9.20 -2.85 15.69
N LEU A 178 7.95 -2.85 15.21
CA LEU A 178 7.33 -3.99 14.56
C LEU A 178 7.12 -3.77 13.06
N VAL A 179 7.30 -4.85 12.30
CA VAL A 179 6.81 -5.01 10.93
C VAL A 179 5.86 -6.19 10.90
N ILE A 180 4.63 -5.95 10.44
CA ILE A 180 3.53 -6.88 10.57
C ILE A 180 2.98 -7.23 9.20
N LEU A 181 2.83 -8.51 8.92
CA LEU A 181 2.39 -9.03 7.63
C LEU A 181 1.91 -10.49 7.73
N HIS A 182 1.30 -10.99 6.68
CA HIS A 182 1.08 -12.43 6.49
C HIS A 182 2.26 -13.00 5.71
N PRO A 183 3.13 -13.84 6.30
CA PRO A 183 4.24 -14.46 5.58
C PRO A 183 3.76 -15.66 4.77
N GLY A 184 4.38 -15.88 3.62
CA GLY A 184 4.24 -17.11 2.84
C GLY A 184 2.82 -17.42 2.36
N SER A 185 2.60 -18.68 2.06
CA SER A 185 1.29 -19.15 1.62
C SER A 185 0.33 -19.23 2.79
N TYR A 186 -0.57 -18.23 2.85
CA TYR A 186 -1.62 -18.19 3.87
C TYR A 186 -1.09 -18.26 5.31
N GLY A 187 0.13 -17.78 5.54
CA GLY A 187 0.72 -17.76 6.87
C GLY A 187 -0.07 -16.91 7.87
N PRO A 188 0.06 -17.18 9.16
CA PRO A 188 -0.59 -16.40 10.21
C PRO A 188 -0.13 -14.94 10.17
N LEU A 189 -0.95 -14.04 10.66
CA LEU A 189 -0.53 -12.64 10.84
C LEU A 189 0.64 -12.61 11.83
N THR A 190 1.81 -12.19 11.35
CA THR A 190 3.06 -12.27 12.11
C THR A 190 3.68 -10.88 12.26
N ALA A 191 4.10 -10.54 13.47
CA ALA A 191 4.93 -9.38 13.75
C ALA A 191 6.39 -9.79 13.91
N TYR A 192 7.23 -9.11 13.16
CA TYR A 192 8.68 -9.23 13.24
C TYR A 192 9.27 -8.00 13.95
N ASP A 193 10.31 -8.20 14.70
CA ASP A 193 11.18 -7.11 15.13
C ASP A 193 11.79 -6.44 13.89
N ALA A 194 11.57 -5.15 13.75
CA ALA A 194 11.96 -4.40 12.56
C ALA A 194 13.48 -4.43 12.31
N ASN A 195 14.29 -4.48 13.36
CA ASN A 195 15.75 -4.42 13.24
C ASN A 195 16.39 -5.79 12.99
N THR A 196 15.83 -6.85 13.57
CA THR A 196 16.44 -8.19 13.56
C THR A 196 15.70 -9.23 12.73
N GLY A 197 14.44 -8.96 12.40
CA GLY A 197 13.54 -9.94 11.77
C GLY A 197 13.15 -11.10 12.70
N ALA A 198 13.44 -11.03 14.00
CA ALA A 198 12.95 -12.04 14.94
C ALA A 198 11.42 -11.97 15.07
N VAL A 199 10.76 -13.12 15.14
CA VAL A 199 9.31 -13.14 15.38
C VAL A 199 9.05 -12.69 16.83
N ARG A 200 8.21 -11.67 16.97
CA ARG A 200 7.76 -11.12 18.25
C ARG A 200 6.47 -11.81 18.70
N TRP A 201 5.55 -12.01 17.77
CA TRP A 201 4.33 -12.77 17.95
C TRP A 201 3.77 -13.23 16.59
N ALA A 202 2.92 -14.24 16.62
CA ALA A 202 2.12 -14.69 15.48
C ALA A 202 0.71 -15.00 15.99
N ALA A 203 -0.30 -14.49 15.29
CA ALA A 203 -1.71 -14.74 15.57
C ALA A 203 -2.22 -15.90 14.74
N ASP A 204 -3.16 -16.68 15.28
CA ASP A 204 -3.78 -17.78 14.55
C ASP A 204 -4.57 -17.31 13.33
N GLY A 205 -4.70 -18.19 12.35
CA GLY A 205 -5.48 -17.99 11.15
C GLY A 205 -4.63 -17.83 9.88
N ASN A 206 -5.15 -18.39 8.80
CA ASN A 206 -4.51 -18.33 7.49
C ASN A 206 -4.80 -17.00 6.81
N GLY A 207 -3.75 -16.31 6.38
CA GLY A 207 -3.87 -15.05 5.63
C GLY A 207 -4.66 -15.17 4.33
N ALA A 208 -4.97 -14.03 3.75
CA ALA A 208 -5.51 -13.88 2.41
C ALA A 208 -4.64 -12.88 1.64
N TYR A 209 -5.15 -12.30 0.56
CA TYR A 209 -4.40 -11.28 -0.21
C TYR A 209 -4.62 -9.85 0.33
N ALA A 210 -5.52 -9.66 1.29
CA ALA A 210 -5.82 -8.37 1.89
C ALA A 210 -4.66 -7.88 2.76
N SER A 211 -4.31 -6.62 2.62
CA SER A 211 -3.29 -5.98 3.46
C SER A 211 -3.89 -5.58 4.81
N PRO A 212 -3.18 -5.78 5.94
CA PRO A 212 -3.65 -5.39 7.27
C PRO A 212 -3.70 -3.87 7.42
N ILE A 213 -4.57 -3.39 8.30
CA ILE A 213 -4.61 -2.00 8.77
C ILE A 213 -4.41 -1.95 10.28
N ILE A 214 -3.93 -0.80 10.79
CA ILE A 214 -3.89 -0.51 12.22
C ILE A 214 -4.94 0.56 12.50
N VAL A 215 -5.76 0.32 13.52
CA VAL A 215 -6.86 1.21 13.92
C VAL A 215 -6.98 1.22 15.45
N GLU A 216 -7.51 2.30 15.98
CA GLU A 216 -7.90 2.38 17.39
C GLU A 216 -9.42 2.28 17.49
N LEU A 217 -9.92 1.22 18.11
CA LEU A 217 -11.34 0.98 18.34
C LEU A 217 -11.57 0.62 19.80
N GLY A 218 -12.58 1.22 20.44
CA GLY A 218 -12.89 0.97 21.85
C GLY A 218 -11.70 1.20 22.79
N GLY A 219 -10.83 2.17 22.48
CA GLY A 219 -9.62 2.49 23.25
C GLY A 219 -8.50 1.44 23.13
N VAL A 220 -8.57 0.53 22.14
CA VAL A 220 -7.56 -0.50 21.91
C VAL A 220 -6.95 -0.32 20.53
N ARG A 221 -5.62 -0.21 20.49
CA ARG A 221 -4.84 -0.19 19.24
C ARG A 221 -4.72 -1.61 18.70
N GLN A 222 -5.31 -1.84 17.55
CA GLN A 222 -5.50 -3.17 17.00
C GLN A 222 -5.21 -3.23 15.50
N ILE A 223 -4.88 -4.42 15.04
CA ILE A 223 -4.73 -4.73 13.63
C ILE A 223 -6.02 -5.39 13.17
N VAL A 224 -6.55 -4.92 12.06
CA VAL A 224 -7.66 -5.58 11.37
C VAL A 224 -7.17 -6.09 10.02
N THR A 225 -7.45 -7.35 9.72
CA THR A 225 -7.12 -7.98 8.44
C THR A 225 -8.17 -9.01 8.06
N MET A 226 -8.06 -9.50 6.84
CA MET A 226 -8.92 -10.58 6.35
C MET A 226 -8.08 -11.85 6.18
N THR A 227 -8.66 -12.94 6.59
CA THR A 227 -8.14 -14.29 6.40
C THR A 227 -8.99 -15.01 5.35
N GLN A 228 -8.67 -16.26 5.06
CA GLN A 228 -9.49 -17.10 4.16
C GLN A 228 -10.91 -17.34 4.69
N LYS A 229 -11.12 -17.23 6.01
CA LYS A 229 -12.38 -17.61 6.67
C LYS A 229 -13.03 -16.49 7.48
N ASN A 230 -12.25 -15.49 7.92
CA ASN A 230 -12.72 -14.49 8.86
C ASN A 230 -12.17 -13.10 8.53
N VAL A 231 -12.88 -12.07 8.96
CA VAL A 231 -12.27 -10.78 9.32
C VAL A 231 -11.81 -10.95 10.77
N ILE A 232 -10.54 -10.66 11.04
CA ILE A 232 -9.96 -10.80 12.39
C ILE A 232 -9.41 -9.47 12.88
N SER A 233 -9.39 -9.32 14.21
CA SER A 233 -8.67 -8.27 14.87
C SER A 233 -7.82 -8.84 16.02
N VAL A 234 -6.60 -8.33 16.09
CA VAL A 234 -5.65 -8.68 17.17
C VAL A 234 -5.02 -7.42 17.76
N ALA A 235 -4.61 -7.47 19.01
CA ALA A 235 -3.87 -6.38 19.64
C ALA A 235 -2.51 -6.21 18.95
N VAL A 236 -2.10 -4.96 18.68
CA VAL A 236 -0.81 -4.67 18.03
C VAL A 236 0.36 -5.13 18.89
N ALA A 237 0.21 -5.03 20.21
CA ALA A 237 1.30 -5.22 21.15
C ALA A 237 1.82 -6.68 21.20
N ASP A 238 0.92 -7.65 21.15
CA ASP A 238 1.23 -9.06 21.43
C ASP A 238 0.51 -10.06 20.53
N GLY A 239 -0.32 -9.59 19.58
CA GLY A 239 -1.08 -10.45 18.69
C GLY A 239 -2.28 -11.13 19.35
N ALA A 240 -2.63 -10.76 20.59
CA ALA A 240 -3.77 -11.34 21.29
C ALA A 240 -5.08 -11.12 20.50
N PRO A 241 -5.89 -12.18 20.30
CA PRO A 241 -7.14 -12.07 19.58
C PRO A 241 -8.12 -11.16 20.32
N LEU A 242 -8.73 -10.22 19.59
CA LEU A 242 -9.73 -9.30 20.14
C LEU A 242 -11.12 -9.69 19.69
N TRP A 243 -11.31 -9.79 18.38
CA TRP A 243 -12.57 -10.22 17.78
C TRP A 243 -12.33 -10.86 16.43
N GLU A 244 -13.29 -11.68 16.03
CA GLU A 244 -13.37 -12.23 14.69
C GLU A 244 -14.82 -12.26 14.21
N ARG A 245 -15.00 -12.26 12.91
CA ARG A 245 -16.28 -12.46 12.26
C ARG A 245 -16.10 -13.39 11.06
N PRO A 246 -16.92 -14.45 10.95
CA PRO A 246 -16.92 -15.31 9.77
C PRO A 246 -17.10 -14.50 8.48
N TRP A 247 -16.18 -14.73 7.54
CA TRP A 247 -16.15 -14.07 6.24
C TRP A 247 -15.50 -14.99 5.22
N LYS A 248 -16.31 -15.59 4.39
CA LYS A 248 -15.81 -16.48 3.33
C LYS A 248 -16.15 -15.86 1.99
N SER A 249 -15.14 -15.50 1.22
CA SER A 249 -15.33 -15.06 -0.16
C SER A 249 -16.04 -16.14 -0.98
N ALA A 250 -16.93 -15.71 -1.86
CA ALA A 250 -17.62 -16.60 -2.80
C ALA A 250 -16.83 -16.82 -4.10
N GLY A 251 -15.66 -16.19 -4.20
CA GLY A 251 -14.72 -16.28 -5.32
C GLY A 251 -13.30 -16.53 -4.83
N THR A 252 -12.36 -15.73 -5.31
CA THR A 252 -10.97 -15.72 -4.85
C THR A 252 -10.90 -15.14 -3.43
N ASP A 253 -9.90 -15.56 -2.65
CA ASP A 253 -9.65 -15.01 -1.31
C ASP A 253 -9.57 -13.47 -1.33
N SER A 254 -9.99 -12.87 -0.21
CA SER A 254 -10.11 -11.41 -0.07
C SER A 254 -8.81 -10.68 -0.40
N ALA A 255 -8.88 -9.73 -1.33
CA ALA A 255 -7.78 -8.86 -1.73
C ALA A 255 -8.01 -7.38 -1.34
N ILE A 256 -9.21 -7.04 -0.83
CA ILE A 256 -9.55 -5.68 -0.45
C ILE A 256 -9.05 -5.39 0.96
N THR A 257 -8.21 -4.36 1.08
CA THR A 257 -7.77 -3.82 2.37
C THR A 257 -8.99 -3.26 3.12
N PRO A 258 -9.21 -3.63 4.39
CA PRO A 258 -10.29 -3.05 5.18
C PRO A 258 -10.22 -1.51 5.23
N ILE A 259 -11.37 -0.85 5.24
CA ILE A 259 -11.47 0.61 5.20
C ILE A 259 -12.11 1.11 6.49
N VAL A 260 -11.51 2.13 7.08
CA VAL A 260 -12.01 2.74 8.32
C VAL A 260 -12.97 3.88 7.99
N TYR A 261 -14.16 3.84 8.57
CA TYR A 261 -15.14 4.94 8.57
C TYR A 261 -15.64 5.17 10.00
N GLY A 262 -15.08 6.16 10.68
CA GLY A 262 -15.32 6.38 12.10
C GLY A 262 -14.99 5.13 12.94
N GLU A 263 -15.97 4.59 13.65
CA GLU A 263 -15.84 3.33 14.43
C GLU A 263 -16.22 2.08 13.62
N THR A 264 -16.46 2.22 12.33
CA THR A 264 -16.85 1.11 11.45
C THR A 264 -15.68 0.67 10.57
N ILE A 265 -15.64 -0.62 10.29
CA ILE A 265 -14.71 -1.25 9.35
C ILE A 265 -15.52 -1.74 8.15
N ILE A 266 -15.27 -1.17 6.98
CA ILE A 266 -15.89 -1.61 5.73
C ILE A 266 -15.01 -2.69 5.11
N VAL A 267 -15.58 -3.83 4.83
CA VAL A 267 -14.94 -5.00 4.22
C VAL A 267 -15.66 -5.42 2.95
N ALA A 268 -14.92 -6.01 2.03
CA ALA A 268 -15.47 -6.51 0.78
C ALA A 268 -14.61 -7.66 0.23
N SER A 269 -15.20 -8.49 -0.59
CA SER A 269 -14.51 -9.55 -1.34
C SER A 269 -15.28 -9.82 -2.63
N GLN A 270 -14.64 -10.58 -3.51
CA GLN A 270 -15.26 -11.02 -4.75
C GLN A 270 -16.58 -11.73 -4.52
N ARG A 271 -17.64 -11.32 -5.22
CA ARG A 271 -19.02 -11.85 -5.16
C ARG A 271 -19.66 -11.77 -3.78
N MET A 272 -19.14 -10.90 -2.91
CA MET A 272 -19.72 -10.64 -1.60
C MET A 272 -20.28 -9.21 -1.55
N PRO A 273 -21.27 -8.95 -0.68
CA PRO A 273 -21.68 -7.58 -0.39
C PRO A 273 -20.53 -6.73 0.15
N VAL A 274 -20.53 -5.44 -0.14
CA VAL A 274 -19.74 -4.49 0.64
C VAL A 274 -20.43 -4.32 1.99
N THR A 275 -19.74 -4.58 3.08
CA THR A 275 -20.32 -4.70 4.41
C THR A 275 -19.60 -3.81 5.42
N ALA A 276 -20.36 -3.02 6.19
CA ALA A 276 -19.83 -2.26 7.32
C ALA A 276 -20.04 -3.03 8.62
N LEU A 277 -18.92 -3.23 9.33
CA LEU A 277 -18.86 -3.89 10.63
C LEU A 277 -18.58 -2.84 11.71
N LYS A 278 -19.32 -2.92 12.82
CA LYS A 278 -19.06 -2.10 14.01
C LYS A 278 -18.64 -2.98 15.18
N PRO A 279 -17.32 -3.12 15.42
CA PRO A 279 -16.82 -3.75 16.62
C PRO A 279 -17.02 -2.82 17.82
N THR A 280 -17.68 -3.32 18.86
CA THR A 280 -17.90 -2.59 20.12
C THR A 280 -17.50 -3.45 21.30
N ARG A 281 -17.11 -2.82 22.41
CA ARG A 281 -16.79 -3.51 23.66
C ARG A 281 -17.96 -3.37 24.63
N ARG A 282 -18.57 -4.50 25.01
CA ARG A 282 -19.67 -4.56 25.99
C ARG A 282 -19.29 -5.54 27.10
N ASP A 283 -19.35 -5.13 28.34
CA ASP A 283 -18.99 -5.94 29.51
C ASP A 283 -17.62 -6.65 29.37
N GLY A 284 -16.63 -5.92 28.85
CA GLY A 284 -15.29 -6.43 28.63
C GLY A 284 -15.09 -7.32 27.40
N LYS A 285 -16.16 -7.72 26.72
CA LYS A 285 -16.14 -8.57 25.53
C LYS A 285 -16.37 -7.77 24.24
N TRP A 286 -15.75 -8.21 23.15
CA TRP A 286 -15.99 -7.65 21.83
C TRP A 286 -17.22 -8.26 21.20
N VAL A 287 -18.06 -7.40 20.59
CA VAL A 287 -19.23 -7.75 19.78
C VAL A 287 -19.09 -7.06 18.46
N VAL A 288 -19.26 -7.79 17.34
CA VAL A 288 -19.16 -7.25 15.98
C VAL A 288 -20.54 -7.27 15.33
N GLU A 289 -21.13 -6.11 15.16
CA GLU A 289 -22.45 -5.94 14.52
C GLU A 289 -22.28 -5.57 13.05
N VAL A 290 -23.18 -6.01 12.18
CA VAL A 290 -23.34 -5.52 10.82
C VAL A 290 -24.16 -4.25 10.89
N VAL A 291 -23.60 -3.13 10.45
CA VAL A 291 -24.29 -1.84 10.36
C VAL A 291 -25.15 -1.80 9.10
N TRP A 292 -24.53 -2.19 7.97
CA TRP A 292 -25.20 -2.31 6.68
C TRP A 292 -24.48 -3.27 5.75
N GLU A 293 -25.21 -3.76 4.76
CA GLU A 293 -24.70 -4.53 3.62
C GLU A 293 -25.21 -3.92 2.32
N ASN A 294 -24.30 -3.65 1.39
CA ASN A 294 -24.63 -3.24 0.04
C ASN A 294 -24.41 -4.40 -0.93
N LYS A 295 -25.49 -4.85 -1.58
CA LYS A 295 -25.47 -5.95 -2.55
C LYS A 295 -25.44 -5.48 -4.00
N ASP A 296 -25.51 -4.18 -4.27
CA ASP A 296 -25.53 -3.64 -5.63
C ASP A 296 -24.15 -3.74 -6.28
N VAL A 297 -23.10 -3.64 -5.48
CA VAL A 297 -21.71 -3.75 -5.92
C VAL A 297 -20.98 -4.94 -5.29
N SER A 298 -19.88 -5.33 -5.89
CA SER A 298 -18.95 -6.36 -5.41
C SER A 298 -17.53 -5.97 -5.81
N LEU A 299 -16.55 -6.19 -4.93
CA LEU A 299 -15.19 -5.76 -5.13
C LEU A 299 -14.25 -6.95 -5.24
N PHE A 300 -13.41 -6.97 -6.28
CA PHE A 300 -12.44 -8.03 -6.48
C PHE A 300 -11.03 -7.60 -6.04
N MET A 301 -10.35 -6.76 -6.82
CA MET A 301 -8.99 -6.29 -6.53
C MET A 301 -8.90 -4.77 -6.43
N SER A 302 -9.89 -4.04 -6.94
CA SER A 302 -9.94 -2.58 -6.94
C SER A 302 -10.31 -2.06 -5.55
N ASN A 303 -9.31 -1.58 -4.80
CA ASN A 303 -9.54 -1.02 -3.47
C ASN A 303 -10.22 0.35 -3.59
N PRO A 304 -11.38 0.57 -2.93
CA PRO A 304 -12.09 1.83 -2.99
C PRO A 304 -11.43 2.91 -2.12
N ALA A 305 -11.78 4.17 -2.34
CA ALA A 305 -11.37 5.30 -1.53
C ALA A 305 -12.57 6.02 -0.92
N LEU A 306 -12.37 6.59 0.27
CA LEU A 306 -13.40 7.31 1.02
C LEU A 306 -13.11 8.82 0.96
N ILE A 307 -14.08 9.62 0.46
CA ILE A 307 -14.05 11.09 0.55
C ILE A 307 -15.28 11.55 1.30
N GLY A 308 -15.10 12.21 2.44
CA GLY A 308 -16.21 12.53 3.33
C GLY A 308 -16.99 11.27 3.72
N ASP A 309 -18.30 11.28 3.48
CA ASP A 309 -19.18 10.15 3.76
C ASP A 309 -19.44 9.26 2.53
N THR A 310 -18.65 9.38 1.46
CA THR A 310 -18.88 8.61 0.24
C THR A 310 -17.70 7.69 -0.09
N LEU A 311 -18.01 6.42 -0.27
CA LEU A 311 -17.08 5.38 -0.72
C LEU A 311 -17.15 5.28 -2.26
N PHE A 312 -16.02 5.48 -2.93
CA PHE A 312 -15.88 5.43 -4.39
C PHE A 312 -15.00 4.27 -4.80
N GLY A 313 -15.36 3.59 -5.87
CA GLY A 313 -14.56 2.47 -6.39
C GLY A 313 -15.05 1.92 -7.71
N LEU A 314 -14.48 0.78 -8.08
CA LEU A 314 -14.89 -0.03 -9.24
C LEU A 314 -15.48 -1.34 -8.74
N SER A 315 -16.73 -1.62 -9.09
CA SER A 315 -17.38 -2.92 -8.89
C SER A 315 -16.94 -3.88 -9.99
N GLU A 316 -16.72 -5.17 -9.67
CA GLU A 316 -16.53 -6.22 -10.68
C GLU A 316 -17.81 -6.55 -11.47
N LYS A 317 -18.97 -6.14 -10.94
CA LYS A 317 -20.26 -6.32 -11.64
C LYS A 317 -20.29 -5.52 -12.93
N SER A 318 -21.11 -5.98 -13.86
CA SER A 318 -21.28 -5.34 -15.18
C SER A 318 -19.96 -5.19 -15.97
N SER A 319 -19.00 -6.11 -15.73
CA SER A 319 -17.65 -6.10 -16.33
C SER A 319 -16.86 -4.83 -16.01
N GLY A 320 -16.99 -4.33 -14.78
CA GLY A 320 -16.35 -3.11 -14.27
C GLY A 320 -17.26 -1.88 -14.36
N GLN A 321 -17.69 -1.39 -13.21
CA GLN A 321 -18.61 -0.27 -13.11
C GLN A 321 -18.24 0.61 -11.92
N PHE A 322 -17.95 1.90 -12.15
CA PHE A 322 -17.69 2.85 -11.07
C PHE A 322 -18.95 3.03 -10.21
N PHE A 323 -18.75 3.31 -8.95
CA PHE A 323 -19.84 3.49 -7.99
C PHE A 323 -19.55 4.56 -6.94
N GLY A 324 -20.61 5.12 -6.38
CA GLY A 324 -20.63 5.87 -5.12
C GLY A 324 -21.60 5.24 -4.14
N ILE A 325 -21.14 4.96 -2.92
CA ILE A 325 -21.94 4.44 -1.81
C ILE A 325 -21.87 5.41 -0.65
N ASP A 326 -23.00 5.73 -0.02
CA ASP A 326 -23.05 6.41 1.27
C ASP A 326 -22.43 5.49 2.34
N ALA A 327 -21.30 5.87 2.90
CA ALA A 327 -20.55 5.04 3.85
C ALA A 327 -21.26 4.91 5.21
N LYS A 328 -22.16 5.82 5.53
CA LYS A 328 -22.95 5.79 6.78
C LYS A 328 -24.09 4.79 6.72
N THR A 329 -24.77 4.70 5.57
CA THR A 329 -26.01 3.92 5.41
C THR A 329 -25.84 2.69 4.52
N GLY A 330 -24.76 2.61 3.75
CA GLY A 330 -24.55 1.58 2.73
C GLY A 330 -25.40 1.76 1.47
N LYS A 331 -26.16 2.86 1.34
CA LYS A 331 -27.01 3.11 0.18
C LYS A 331 -26.17 3.41 -1.05
N THR A 332 -26.47 2.77 -2.16
CA THR A 332 -25.91 3.14 -3.47
C THR A 332 -26.43 4.52 -3.87
N LEU A 333 -25.52 5.46 -4.04
CA LEU A 333 -25.83 6.81 -4.49
C LEU A 333 -25.95 6.85 -6.01
N TRP A 334 -25.00 6.21 -6.69
CA TRP A 334 -24.99 6.09 -8.14
C TRP A 334 -24.13 4.90 -8.60
N LEU A 335 -24.39 4.47 -9.83
CA LEU A 335 -23.59 3.53 -10.60
C LEU A 335 -23.24 4.19 -11.94
N GLY A 336 -21.98 4.09 -12.35
CA GLY A 336 -21.48 4.59 -13.63
C GLY A 336 -21.90 3.69 -14.81
N GLN A 337 -21.26 3.86 -15.93
CA GLN A 337 -21.49 3.00 -17.10
C GLN A 337 -20.86 1.61 -16.88
N PRO A 338 -21.40 0.54 -17.45
CA PRO A 338 -20.74 -0.76 -17.44
C PRO A 338 -19.51 -0.79 -18.35
N ARG A 339 -18.58 -1.73 -18.10
CA ARG A 339 -17.36 -1.97 -18.89
C ARG A 339 -16.38 -0.79 -18.91
N GLU A 340 -16.25 -0.11 -17.77
CA GLU A 340 -15.28 0.99 -17.63
C GLU A 340 -13.85 0.48 -17.54
N ALA A 341 -13.57 -0.59 -16.78
CA ALA A 341 -12.25 -1.19 -16.64
C ALA A 341 -12.36 -2.61 -16.06
N SER A 342 -11.33 -3.45 -16.24
CA SER A 342 -11.25 -4.74 -15.56
C SER A 342 -10.74 -4.57 -14.12
N ASN A 343 -9.87 -3.59 -13.92
CA ASN A 343 -9.36 -3.20 -12.61
C ASN A 343 -9.02 -1.70 -12.60
N THR A 344 -9.14 -1.08 -11.43
CA THR A 344 -8.73 0.32 -11.24
C THR A 344 -8.12 0.52 -9.86
N ALA A 345 -7.04 1.28 -9.81
CA ALA A 345 -6.43 1.72 -8.56
C ALA A 345 -6.93 3.14 -8.24
N VAL A 346 -7.58 3.30 -7.08
CA VAL A 346 -8.18 4.58 -6.69
C VAL A 346 -7.33 5.25 -5.61
N VAL A 347 -6.87 6.49 -5.91
CA VAL A 347 -6.15 7.37 -4.97
C VAL A 347 -6.93 8.67 -4.84
N LYS A 348 -7.26 9.07 -3.61
CA LYS A 348 -7.92 10.35 -3.35
C LYS A 348 -6.88 11.46 -3.12
N ALA A 349 -7.19 12.69 -3.55
CA ALA A 349 -6.37 13.87 -3.33
C ALA A 349 -7.28 15.09 -3.11
N GLY A 350 -7.56 15.42 -1.85
CA GLY A 350 -8.65 16.35 -1.51
C GLY A 350 -9.99 15.78 -1.97
N ASP A 351 -10.74 16.56 -2.74
CA ASP A 351 -12.04 16.16 -3.30
C ASP A 351 -11.93 15.45 -4.66
N LEU A 352 -10.71 15.11 -5.08
CA LEU A 352 -10.45 14.45 -6.35
C LEU A 352 -10.11 12.97 -6.14
N LEU A 353 -10.48 12.18 -7.13
CA LEU A 353 -10.11 10.80 -7.31
C LEU A 353 -9.17 10.67 -8.51
N PHE A 354 -8.04 10.05 -8.33
CA PHE A 354 -7.14 9.59 -9.38
C PHE A 354 -7.35 8.10 -9.55
N MET A 355 -7.92 7.71 -10.66
CA MET A 355 -8.36 6.35 -10.96
C MET A 355 -7.51 5.81 -12.10
N LEU A 356 -6.51 4.98 -11.78
CA LEU A 356 -5.64 4.38 -12.79
C LEU A 356 -6.19 3.01 -13.18
N ASN A 357 -6.69 2.91 -14.38
CA ASN A 357 -7.21 1.68 -14.97
C ASN A 357 -6.05 0.77 -15.43
N ASP A 358 -6.34 -0.52 -15.58
CA ASP A 358 -5.37 -1.52 -16.02
C ASP A 358 -4.92 -1.39 -17.48
N ASP A 359 -5.61 -0.59 -18.28
CA ASP A 359 -5.28 -0.25 -19.69
C ASP A 359 -4.45 1.04 -19.85
N ALA A 360 -3.80 1.50 -18.77
CA ALA A 360 -2.96 2.70 -18.73
C ALA A 360 -3.71 4.05 -18.81
N GLU A 361 -5.02 4.05 -18.65
CA GLU A 361 -5.80 5.29 -18.55
C GLU A 361 -5.83 5.78 -17.09
N LEU A 362 -5.40 7.02 -16.87
CA LEU A 362 -5.56 7.73 -15.61
C LEU A 362 -6.75 8.71 -15.73
N ILE A 363 -7.80 8.43 -14.99
CA ILE A 363 -8.98 9.29 -14.89
C ILE A 363 -8.84 10.16 -13.64
N VAL A 364 -8.99 11.47 -13.81
CA VAL A 364 -9.18 12.38 -12.67
C VAL A 364 -10.66 12.73 -12.61
N SER A 365 -11.30 12.46 -11.48
CA SER A 365 -12.73 12.68 -11.28
C SER A 365 -13.00 13.45 -9.99
N ARG A 366 -14.13 14.16 -9.93
CA ARG A 366 -14.64 14.71 -8.66
C ARG A 366 -15.23 13.58 -7.80
N GLY A 367 -15.07 13.72 -6.49
CA GLY A 367 -15.76 12.89 -5.51
C GLY A 367 -17.21 13.39 -5.35
N SER A 368 -18.06 13.10 -6.34
CA SER A 368 -19.46 13.55 -6.38
C SER A 368 -20.41 12.51 -5.79
N GLN A 369 -21.42 12.98 -5.06
CA GLN A 369 -22.52 12.13 -4.56
C GLN A 369 -23.62 11.89 -5.58
N THR A 370 -23.62 12.62 -6.69
CA THR A 370 -24.69 12.62 -7.69
C THR A 370 -24.37 11.83 -8.94
N GLY A 371 -23.09 11.51 -9.17
CA GLY A 371 -22.67 10.76 -10.35
C GLY A 371 -21.17 10.68 -10.54
N PHE A 372 -20.75 9.97 -11.58
CA PHE A 372 -19.37 9.94 -12.02
C PHE A 372 -19.06 11.19 -12.84
N GLU A 373 -18.17 12.03 -12.32
CA GLU A 373 -17.83 13.35 -12.92
C GLU A 373 -16.34 13.42 -13.29
N PRO A 374 -15.94 12.82 -14.43
CA PRO A 374 -14.55 12.88 -14.88
C PRO A 374 -14.17 14.29 -15.31
N VAL A 375 -13.07 14.79 -14.74
CA VAL A 375 -12.47 16.10 -15.07
C VAL A 375 -11.54 15.98 -16.25
N LYS A 376 -10.71 14.92 -16.28
CA LYS A 376 -9.74 14.63 -17.33
C LYS A 376 -9.44 13.13 -17.42
N ARG A 377 -9.01 12.72 -18.60
CA ARG A 377 -8.48 11.37 -18.88
C ARG A 377 -7.14 11.49 -19.57
N TYR A 378 -6.16 10.70 -19.14
CA TYR A 378 -4.79 10.72 -19.63
C TYR A 378 -4.28 9.32 -19.89
N THR A 379 -3.60 9.08 -21.00
CA THR A 379 -2.79 7.87 -21.17
C THR A 379 -1.43 8.09 -20.51
N VAL A 380 -1.09 7.26 -19.51
CA VAL A 380 0.10 7.45 -18.65
C VAL A 380 1.12 6.32 -18.74
N ALA A 381 0.88 5.31 -19.56
CA ALA A 381 1.81 4.20 -19.76
C ALA A 381 1.66 3.61 -21.16
N ASP A 382 2.62 2.78 -21.55
CA ASP A 382 2.64 2.11 -22.85
C ASP A 382 2.24 0.62 -22.73
N SER A 383 1.98 0.15 -21.51
CA SER A 383 1.56 -1.22 -21.17
C SER A 383 0.70 -1.23 -19.93
N ALA A 384 0.16 -2.40 -19.55
CA ALA A 384 -0.80 -2.55 -18.46
C ALA A 384 -0.31 -1.97 -17.10
N THR A 385 -1.24 -1.37 -16.36
CA THR A 385 -1.00 -0.65 -15.10
C THR A 385 -1.83 -1.26 -13.96
N TRP A 386 -1.34 -2.36 -13.40
CA TRP A 386 -1.99 -3.01 -12.26
C TRP A 386 -1.54 -2.44 -10.90
N ALA A 387 -0.39 -1.74 -10.88
CA ALA A 387 0.12 -1.10 -9.67
C ALA A 387 -0.67 0.18 -9.36
N GLN A 388 -0.94 0.41 -8.09
CA GLN A 388 -1.50 1.69 -7.66
C GLN A 388 -0.48 2.82 -7.97
N PRO A 389 -0.90 4.00 -8.48
CA PRO A 389 0.01 5.12 -8.65
C PRO A 389 0.40 5.69 -7.28
N ALA A 390 1.66 6.12 -7.13
CA ALA A 390 2.05 6.92 -5.99
C ALA A 390 1.93 8.40 -6.33
N ILE A 391 1.16 9.14 -5.53
CA ILE A 391 0.96 10.58 -5.71
C ILE A 391 1.60 11.33 -4.54
N SER A 392 2.64 12.11 -4.84
CA SER A 392 3.46 12.86 -3.90
C SER A 392 3.53 14.33 -4.31
N GLY A 393 2.79 15.21 -3.65
CA GLY A 393 2.51 16.54 -4.17
C GLY A 393 1.84 16.45 -5.55
N ASN A 394 2.31 17.23 -6.51
CA ASN A 394 1.80 17.20 -7.89
C ASN A 394 2.62 16.27 -8.81
N ARG A 395 3.29 15.28 -8.24
CA ARG A 395 4.04 14.24 -8.94
C ARG A 395 3.25 12.94 -8.93
N VAL A 396 3.05 12.34 -10.07
CA VAL A 396 2.35 11.05 -10.24
C VAL A 396 3.35 10.03 -10.77
N PHE A 397 3.67 9.05 -9.94
CA PHE A 397 4.56 7.94 -10.30
C PHE A 397 3.72 6.75 -10.72
N VAL A 398 3.91 6.32 -11.96
CA VAL A 398 3.15 5.23 -12.56
C VAL A 398 4.10 4.09 -12.93
N LYS A 399 3.80 2.90 -12.42
CA LYS A 399 4.47 1.64 -12.77
C LYS A 399 3.61 0.87 -13.78
N ASP A 400 4.14 0.65 -14.96
CA ASP A 400 3.57 -0.28 -15.94
C ASP A 400 4.21 -1.68 -15.82
N VAL A 401 4.12 -2.56 -16.81
CA VAL A 401 4.63 -3.93 -16.73
C VAL A 401 6.10 -3.95 -16.29
N THR A 402 6.96 -3.12 -16.89
CA THR A 402 8.42 -3.15 -16.65
C THR A 402 9.02 -1.80 -16.30
N SER A 403 8.33 -0.69 -16.58
CA SER A 403 8.87 0.65 -16.42
C SER A 403 8.20 1.43 -15.29
N LEU A 404 8.96 2.35 -14.69
CA LEU A 404 8.47 3.38 -13.78
C LEU A 404 8.62 4.75 -14.45
N ALA A 405 7.56 5.54 -14.43
CA ALA A 405 7.55 6.89 -14.99
C ALA A 405 7.09 7.94 -13.99
N LEU A 406 7.65 9.14 -14.07
CA LEU A 406 7.15 10.32 -13.38
C LEU A 406 6.38 11.21 -14.36
N TRP A 407 5.16 11.53 -13.99
CA TRP A 407 4.30 12.50 -14.64
C TRP A 407 4.04 13.71 -13.75
N THR A 408 3.91 14.88 -14.34
CA THR A 408 3.57 16.12 -13.64
C THR A 408 2.42 16.85 -14.34
N LEU A 409 1.68 17.60 -13.54
CA LEU A 409 0.51 18.39 -13.97
C LEU A 409 0.91 19.76 -14.57
N LYS A 410 2.18 19.94 -14.92
CA LYS A 410 2.70 21.19 -15.49
C LYS A 410 3.38 20.92 -16.81
#